data_e18979ab38dde3eda388a68acf07fbb5
#
_entry.id   e18979ab38dde3eda388a68acf07fbb5
#
_cell.length_a   1.000
_cell.length_b   1.000
_cell.length_c   1.000
_cell.angle_alpha   90.00
_cell.angle_beta   90.00
_cell.angle_gamma   90.00
#
_symmetry.space_group_name_H-M   'P 1'
#
loop_
_entity.id
_entity.type
_entity.pdbx_description
1 polymer ?
#
loop_
_entity_poly.entity_id
_entity_poly.type
_entity_poly.pdbx_seq_one_letter_code
_entity_poly.pdbx_strand_id
1 'polypeptide(L)'
;MSKKSWHLDRRTFIRGLGVSCMLPFFEGMAMTNFSKFVSPKSPKRLCFLYFPNGVGLPPKESEYYKKWNWFPIGEGTDYKLTKSLEPLSSYRDDMSILGGLSHPFSRNVLGHMAGDSFLTGGDLRGEYKNSVSVDQVAAERLSQYTRFPSLTLSTDGGVGYKSRTSTLSFNSSGRPIPSEHRQREIFERYFSPNGGATTKERRKSIHQGKKIVDLVLEDSKTLKNRLGSNDKVKLDEYLSSLNQVEKQLNRNERWLDVPLEEFDSSLINLDVDPTSAPEDYVRSMMDLMILGFQTDATRVMSYMMAREDGMGFGDNFSKIALGLQGHHTISHDRAKGHWGDWGRLDRWYAKQFAYFINKMKDTKDIHGSLLDNSLILYGSACSTTHNARNCPLILAGGSDLGVKHGAYTKFEEKEERLSNLFVSLLNNLDIETERFSDSTGKLSTSIL
;
A
#
# COMPACT_ATOMS: atom_id res chain seq x y z
N MET A 1 24.34 -19.71 -37.08
CA MET A 1 24.41 -19.48 -35.65
C MET A 1 23.77 -20.68 -34.97
N SER A 2 24.55 -21.50 -34.23
CA SER A 2 24.03 -22.70 -33.58
C SER A 2 23.12 -22.30 -32.41
N LYS A 3 21.89 -22.81 -32.38
CA LYS A 3 21.00 -22.69 -31.22
C LYS A 3 21.71 -23.32 -30.02
N LYS A 4 21.92 -22.54 -28.96
CA LYS A 4 22.46 -23.07 -27.70
C LYS A 4 21.46 -24.10 -27.16
N SER A 5 21.92 -25.32 -26.88
CA SER A 5 21.10 -26.51 -26.53
C SER A 5 20.32 -26.39 -25.22
N TRP A 6 20.48 -25.32 -24.45
CA TRP A 6 19.83 -25.06 -23.15
C TRP A 6 18.68 -24.02 -23.23
N HIS A 7 18.29 -23.58 -24.43
CA HIS A 7 17.15 -22.65 -24.59
C HIS A 7 15.85 -23.45 -24.48
N LEU A 8 15.12 -23.29 -23.38
CA LEU A 8 13.80 -23.87 -23.17
C LEU A 8 12.73 -23.00 -23.81
N ASP A 9 11.82 -23.62 -24.57
CA ASP A 9 10.64 -22.94 -25.14
C ASP A 9 9.64 -22.66 -24.01
N ARG A 10 9.04 -21.46 -23.97
CA ARG A 10 8.00 -21.06 -23.01
C ARG A 10 6.80 -21.98 -22.97
N ARG A 11 6.60 -22.84 -24.00
CA ARG A 11 5.49 -23.79 -24.09
C ARG A 11 5.82 -25.18 -23.56
N THR A 12 6.95 -25.35 -22.90
CA THR A 12 7.32 -26.66 -22.32
C THR A 12 6.57 -26.86 -21.02
N PHE A 13 5.49 -27.64 -21.06
CA PHE A 13 4.71 -28.05 -19.89
C PHE A 13 5.20 -29.41 -19.40
N ILE A 14 5.45 -29.56 -18.11
CA ILE A 14 5.58 -30.87 -17.50
C ILE A 14 4.17 -31.44 -17.28
N ARG A 15 3.75 -32.41 -18.09
CA ARG A 15 2.51 -33.16 -17.93
C ARG A 15 2.81 -34.41 -17.12
N GLY A 16 2.28 -34.52 -15.91
CA GLY A 16 2.31 -35.71 -15.10
C GLY A 16 1.08 -35.79 -14.20
N LEU A 17 0.33 -36.90 -14.30
CA LEU A 17 -0.74 -37.34 -13.40
C LEU A 17 -1.69 -36.25 -12.90
N GLY A 18 -2.35 -35.53 -13.81
CA GLY A 18 -3.51 -34.71 -13.49
C GLY A 18 -3.22 -33.36 -12.83
N VAL A 19 -1.96 -32.96 -12.66
CA VAL A 19 -1.56 -31.66 -12.13
C VAL A 19 -0.77 -30.93 -13.21
N SER A 20 -1.28 -29.82 -13.70
CA SER A 20 -0.56 -28.88 -14.59
C SER A 20 0.16 -27.87 -13.69
N CYS A 21 1.45 -28.11 -13.42
CA CYS A 21 2.28 -27.11 -12.72
C CYS A 21 2.93 -26.22 -13.77
N MET A 22 2.63 -24.91 -13.76
CA MET A 22 3.45 -23.93 -14.45
C MET A 22 4.85 -23.94 -13.81
N LEU A 23 5.87 -24.07 -14.64
CA LEU A 23 7.25 -23.89 -14.16
C LEU A 23 7.45 -22.42 -13.75
N PRO A 24 8.10 -22.17 -12.62
CA PRO A 24 8.52 -20.83 -12.27
C PRO A 24 9.40 -20.24 -13.38
N PHE A 25 9.41 -18.92 -13.52
CA PHE A 25 10.20 -18.23 -14.52
C PHE A 25 11.69 -18.55 -14.35
N PHE A 26 12.29 -19.23 -15.30
CA PHE A 26 13.73 -19.51 -15.29
C PHE A 26 14.47 -18.46 -16.13
N GLU A 27 15.66 -18.04 -15.68
CA GLU A 27 16.53 -17.09 -16.41
C GLU A 27 16.76 -17.53 -17.89
N GLY A 28 16.82 -18.83 -18.16
CA GLY A 28 16.94 -19.39 -19.50
C GLY A 28 15.72 -19.19 -20.39
N MET A 29 14.59 -18.71 -19.85
CA MET A 29 13.38 -18.37 -20.61
C MET A 29 13.32 -16.89 -20.99
N ALA A 30 14.21 -16.06 -20.46
CA ALA A 30 14.29 -14.65 -20.80
C ALA A 30 14.70 -14.46 -22.28
N MET A 31 13.83 -13.84 -23.06
CA MET A 31 14.22 -13.35 -24.39
C MET A 31 15.29 -12.27 -24.23
N THR A 32 16.24 -12.21 -25.15
CA THR A 32 17.38 -11.27 -25.16
C THR A 32 17.01 -9.78 -25.04
N ASN A 33 15.74 -9.43 -25.23
CA ASN A 33 15.22 -8.07 -25.06
C ASN A 33 14.68 -7.79 -23.64
N PHE A 34 14.49 -8.81 -22.80
CA PHE A 34 14.02 -8.69 -21.41
C PHE A 34 15.13 -8.21 -20.46
N SER A 35 16.38 -8.48 -20.78
CA SER A 35 17.54 -8.13 -19.92
C SER A 35 17.69 -6.62 -19.63
N LYS A 36 16.98 -5.76 -20.38
CA LYS A 36 16.98 -4.31 -20.12
C LYS A 36 16.04 -3.89 -18.98
N PHE A 37 15.14 -4.76 -18.57
CA PHE A 37 14.10 -4.44 -17.56
C PHE A 37 14.19 -5.29 -16.29
N VAL A 38 14.96 -6.38 -16.31
CA VAL A 38 15.20 -7.18 -15.10
C VAL A 38 16.28 -6.48 -14.27
N SER A 39 15.94 -6.05 -13.08
CA SER A 39 16.93 -5.56 -12.12
C SER A 39 17.86 -6.71 -11.75
N PRO A 40 19.19 -6.57 -11.90
CA PRO A 40 20.14 -7.59 -11.44
C PRO A 40 20.16 -7.72 -9.92
N LYS A 41 19.57 -6.76 -9.20
CA LYS A 41 19.38 -6.78 -7.74
C LYS A 41 17.98 -7.28 -7.40
N SER A 42 17.85 -7.90 -6.23
CA SER A 42 16.55 -8.28 -5.67
C SER A 42 15.53 -7.12 -5.73
N PRO A 43 14.30 -7.38 -6.19
CA PRO A 43 13.27 -6.35 -6.22
C PRO A 43 12.93 -5.86 -4.82
N LYS A 44 13.17 -4.60 -4.53
CA LYS A 44 12.75 -3.94 -3.30
C LYS A 44 11.30 -3.49 -3.41
N ARG A 45 10.46 -3.80 -2.42
CA ARG A 45 9.02 -3.55 -2.45
C ARG A 45 8.58 -2.75 -1.23
N LEU A 46 7.55 -1.91 -1.40
CA LEU A 46 6.95 -1.10 -0.33
C LEU A 46 5.44 -1.30 -0.32
N CYS A 47 4.89 -1.61 0.85
CA CYS A 47 3.48 -1.88 1.04
C CYS A 47 2.93 -1.15 2.26
N PHE A 48 1.75 -0.55 2.12
CA PHE A 48 1.01 0.07 3.21
C PHE A 48 -0.37 -0.57 3.34
N LEU A 49 -0.66 -1.09 4.52
CA LEU A 49 -1.96 -1.65 4.88
C LEU A 49 -2.57 -0.82 5.99
N TYR A 50 -3.73 -0.25 5.75
CA TYR A 50 -4.38 0.69 6.65
C TYR A 50 -5.72 0.19 7.15
N PHE A 51 -5.98 0.29 8.45
CA PHE A 51 -7.29 0.11 9.05
C PHE A 51 -7.73 1.41 9.75
N PRO A 52 -9.05 1.73 9.79
CA PRO A 52 -9.52 3.02 10.28
C PRO A 52 -9.76 3.07 11.79
N ASN A 53 -10.12 4.25 12.29
CA ASN A 53 -10.71 4.54 13.60
C ASN A 53 -9.81 4.22 14.82
N GLY A 54 -8.58 3.78 14.60
CA GLY A 54 -7.67 3.39 15.68
C GLY A 54 -7.99 2.00 16.26
N VAL A 55 -7.60 1.79 17.51
CA VAL A 55 -7.58 0.49 18.20
C VAL A 55 -8.07 0.58 19.64
N GLY A 56 -8.42 -0.56 20.21
CA GLY A 56 -8.81 -0.67 21.61
C GLY A 56 -7.63 -0.43 22.55
N LEU A 57 -7.68 0.67 23.31
CA LEU A 57 -6.70 1.03 24.34
C LEU A 57 -7.41 1.20 25.69
N PRO A 58 -7.84 0.11 26.34
CA PRO A 58 -8.47 0.18 27.65
C PRO A 58 -7.53 0.78 28.69
N PRO A 59 -8.06 1.52 29.71
CA PRO A 59 -7.27 2.02 30.81
C PRO A 59 -6.49 0.91 31.51
N LYS A 60 -5.30 1.23 32.06
CA LYS A 60 -4.42 0.24 32.73
C LYS A 60 -5.09 -0.49 33.89
N GLU A 61 -5.99 0.20 34.57
CA GLU A 61 -6.77 -0.28 35.71
C GLU A 61 -7.95 -1.17 35.31
N SER A 62 -8.30 -1.17 34.05
CA SER A 62 -9.39 -1.98 33.50
C SER A 62 -9.00 -3.45 33.41
N GLU A 63 -9.95 -4.34 33.71
CA GLU A 63 -9.83 -5.79 33.50
C GLU A 63 -9.54 -6.16 32.02
N TYR A 64 -9.93 -5.28 31.09
CA TYR A 64 -9.70 -5.46 29.66
C TYR A 64 -8.25 -5.17 29.24
N TYR A 65 -7.47 -4.41 30.03
CA TYR A 65 -6.13 -3.96 29.64
C TYR A 65 -5.20 -5.12 29.27
N LYS A 66 -4.99 -6.04 30.20
CA LYS A 66 -4.10 -7.19 29.96
C LYS A 66 -4.59 -8.10 28.85
N LYS A 67 -5.88 -8.09 28.57
CA LYS A 67 -6.51 -8.99 27.59
C LYS A 67 -6.62 -8.40 26.19
N TRP A 68 -6.97 -7.10 26.09
CA TRP A 68 -7.40 -6.49 24.84
C TRP A 68 -6.67 -5.19 24.47
N ASN A 69 -5.68 -4.72 25.26
CA ASN A 69 -4.89 -3.58 24.83
C ASN A 69 -4.17 -3.90 23.52
N TRP A 70 -4.28 -3.05 22.51
CA TRP A 70 -3.66 -3.31 21.21
C TRP A 70 -2.13 -3.33 21.31
N PHE A 71 -1.53 -2.34 22.00
CA PHE A 71 -0.09 -2.37 22.24
C PHE A 71 0.27 -3.51 23.20
N PRO A 72 1.39 -4.19 22.96
CA PRO A 72 1.86 -5.24 23.86
C PRO A 72 2.08 -4.77 25.31
N ILE A 73 2.14 -5.72 26.21
CA ILE A 73 2.55 -5.49 27.61
C ILE A 73 4.06 -5.68 27.72
N GLY A 74 4.75 -4.68 28.25
CA GLY A 74 6.22 -4.60 28.24
C GLY A 74 6.74 -3.98 26.95
N GLU A 75 8.04 -3.85 26.81
CA GLU A 75 8.76 -3.25 25.68
C GLU A 75 10.00 -4.09 25.33
N GLY A 76 10.70 -3.73 24.24
CA GLY A 76 11.89 -4.45 23.78
C GLY A 76 11.54 -5.82 23.20
N THR A 77 12.41 -6.80 23.42
CA THR A 77 12.22 -8.17 22.92
C THR A 77 11.34 -9.04 23.81
N ASP A 78 11.12 -8.66 25.07
CA ASP A 78 10.39 -9.46 26.06
C ASP A 78 8.90 -9.11 26.15
N TYR A 79 8.39 -8.29 25.20
CA TYR A 79 6.99 -7.91 25.18
C TYR A 79 6.04 -9.10 25.06
N LYS A 80 4.84 -8.96 25.61
CA LYS A 80 3.77 -9.97 25.53
C LYS A 80 2.60 -9.43 24.72
N LEU A 81 2.25 -10.16 23.66
CA LEU A 81 1.06 -9.87 22.88
C LEU A 81 -0.19 -10.12 23.72
N THR A 82 -1.18 -9.24 23.58
CA THR A 82 -2.52 -9.45 24.10
C THR A 82 -3.35 -10.25 23.08
N LYS A 83 -4.61 -10.56 23.43
CA LYS A 83 -5.51 -11.27 22.50
C LYS A 83 -5.77 -10.51 21.20
N SER A 84 -5.66 -9.18 21.19
CA SER A 84 -5.84 -8.36 20.00
C SER A 84 -4.82 -8.71 18.91
N LEU A 85 -3.55 -8.88 19.28
CA LEU A 85 -2.46 -9.18 18.35
C LEU A 85 -1.97 -10.65 18.41
N GLU A 86 -2.60 -11.52 19.20
CA GLU A 86 -2.23 -12.94 19.30
C GLU A 86 -2.12 -13.68 17.95
N PRO A 87 -2.96 -13.36 16.91
CA PRO A 87 -2.80 -13.99 15.60
C PRO A 87 -1.44 -13.76 14.95
N LEU A 88 -0.69 -12.77 15.40
CA LEU A 88 0.63 -12.41 14.89
C LEU A 88 1.79 -13.08 15.66
N SER A 89 1.50 -13.92 16.65
CA SER A 89 2.53 -14.51 17.53
C SER A 89 3.59 -15.32 16.79
N SER A 90 3.21 -16.02 15.70
CA SER A 90 4.12 -16.81 14.88
C SER A 90 5.03 -15.98 13.97
N TYR A 91 4.76 -14.69 13.83
CA TYR A 91 5.50 -13.77 12.96
C TYR A 91 6.31 -12.74 13.74
N ARG A 92 6.55 -13.01 15.02
CA ARG A 92 7.27 -12.10 15.91
C ARG A 92 8.65 -11.71 15.36
N ASP A 93 9.36 -12.68 14.81
CA ASP A 93 10.69 -12.48 14.25
C ASP A 93 10.67 -11.85 12.84
N ASP A 94 9.49 -11.72 12.23
CA ASP A 94 9.27 -11.09 10.93
C ASP A 94 8.67 -9.69 11.05
N MET A 95 8.41 -9.18 12.28
CA MET A 95 7.76 -7.89 12.50
C MET A 95 8.28 -7.16 13.75
N SER A 96 8.10 -5.85 13.76
CA SER A 96 8.32 -4.97 14.92
C SER A 96 7.10 -4.09 15.14
N ILE A 97 6.71 -3.92 16.41
CA ILE A 97 5.60 -3.05 16.80
C ILE A 97 6.18 -1.69 17.20
N LEU A 98 5.59 -0.62 16.69
CA LEU A 98 6.05 0.76 16.89
C LEU A 98 4.94 1.58 17.56
N GLY A 99 5.23 2.18 18.69
CA GLY A 99 4.35 3.10 19.39
C GLY A 99 4.98 4.49 19.52
N GLY A 100 4.18 5.51 19.87
CA GLY A 100 4.65 6.88 20.11
C GLY A 100 4.78 7.74 18.85
N LEU A 101 4.70 7.16 17.64
CA LEU A 101 4.82 7.90 16.39
C LEU A 101 3.49 8.54 15.97
N SER A 102 3.56 9.76 15.42
CA SER A 102 2.43 10.47 14.81
C SER A 102 2.93 11.65 13.98
N HIS A 103 2.04 12.26 13.18
CA HIS A 103 2.34 13.51 12.49
C HIS A 103 1.95 14.71 13.37
N PRO A 104 2.87 15.63 13.71
CA PRO A 104 2.58 16.82 14.52
C PRO A 104 1.37 17.64 14.06
N PHE A 105 1.21 17.84 12.73
CA PHE A 105 0.09 18.60 12.20
C PHE A 105 -1.25 17.88 12.35
N SER A 106 -1.28 16.54 12.29
CA SER A 106 -2.50 15.75 12.44
C SER A 106 -3.06 15.73 13.86
N ARG A 107 -2.20 15.98 14.88
CA ARG A 107 -2.59 15.97 16.32
C ARG A 107 -3.67 16.97 16.68
N ASN A 108 -3.82 18.03 15.88
CA ASN A 108 -4.73 19.16 16.13
C ASN A 108 -5.84 19.28 15.06
N VAL A 109 -6.03 18.26 14.24
CA VAL A 109 -7.12 18.20 13.25
C VAL A 109 -8.18 17.21 13.71
N LEU A 110 -9.37 17.30 13.09
CA LEU A 110 -10.42 16.29 13.28
C LEU A 110 -9.90 14.90 12.87
N GLY A 111 -10.14 13.89 13.72
CA GLY A 111 -9.60 12.54 13.50
C GLY A 111 -9.93 11.92 12.15
N HIS A 112 -11.09 12.25 11.56
CA HIS A 112 -11.42 11.83 10.19
C HIS A 112 -10.45 12.34 9.12
N MET A 113 -9.70 13.42 9.39
CA MET A 113 -8.66 13.93 8.49
C MET A 113 -7.32 13.20 8.68
N ALA A 114 -7.18 12.41 9.73
CA ALA A 114 -5.93 11.72 10.03
C ALA A 114 -5.54 10.72 8.93
N GLY A 115 -6.53 10.02 8.35
CA GLY A 115 -6.32 9.13 7.20
C GLY A 115 -5.75 9.84 5.98
N ASP A 116 -6.21 11.09 5.71
CA ASP A 116 -5.73 11.90 4.60
C ASP A 116 -4.25 12.27 4.74
N SER A 117 -3.75 12.39 5.97
CA SER A 117 -2.36 12.76 6.27
C SER A 117 -1.46 11.56 6.58
N PHE A 118 -2.00 10.35 6.68
CA PHE A 118 -1.26 9.16 7.16
C PHE A 118 0.04 8.92 6.38
N LEU A 119 -0.01 8.93 5.05
CA LEU A 119 1.18 8.75 4.21
C LEU A 119 1.82 10.04 3.71
N THR A 120 1.22 11.21 4.04
CA THR A 120 1.71 12.50 3.54
C THR A 120 2.41 13.35 4.60
N GLY A 121 2.00 13.23 5.87
CA GLY A 121 2.40 14.15 6.94
C GLY A 121 2.02 15.61 6.65
N GLY A 122 1.10 15.85 5.71
CA GLY A 122 0.70 17.19 5.28
C GLY A 122 -0.04 17.98 6.35
N ASP A 123 0.13 19.32 6.34
CA ASP A 123 -0.64 20.21 7.19
C ASP A 123 -2.01 20.51 6.57
N LEU A 124 -3.04 19.86 7.09
CA LEU A 124 -4.42 20.01 6.63
C LEU A 124 -5.23 21.06 7.41
N ARG A 125 -4.57 21.81 8.28
CA ARG A 125 -5.22 22.91 9.04
C ARG A 125 -5.46 24.09 8.11
N GLY A 126 -6.59 24.76 8.26
CA GLY A 126 -6.98 25.90 7.42
C GLY A 126 -7.46 25.48 6.04
N GLU A 127 -6.81 25.95 4.98
CA GLU A 127 -7.13 25.53 3.61
C GLU A 127 -6.66 24.09 3.38
N TYR A 128 -7.56 23.22 2.91
CA TYR A 128 -7.20 21.82 2.63
C TYR A 128 -6.27 21.76 1.42
N LYS A 129 -4.98 21.54 1.71
CA LYS A 129 -3.93 21.31 0.72
C LYS A 129 -3.02 20.22 1.21
N ASN A 130 -3.07 19.04 0.59
CA ASN A 130 -2.21 17.93 0.97
C ASN A 130 -0.85 17.99 0.25
N SER A 131 0.08 17.15 0.69
CA SER A 131 1.40 16.95 0.07
C SER A 131 1.47 15.59 -0.62
N VAL A 132 2.57 15.33 -1.32
CA VAL A 132 2.84 14.01 -1.89
C VAL A 132 2.92 12.93 -0.78
N SER A 133 2.39 11.75 -1.04
CA SER A 133 2.51 10.61 -0.12
C SER A 133 3.80 9.83 -0.34
N VAL A 134 4.31 9.21 0.71
CA VAL A 134 5.59 8.47 0.70
C VAL A 134 5.61 7.31 -0.29
N ASP A 135 4.49 6.62 -0.48
CA ASP A 135 4.33 5.58 -1.48
C ASP A 135 4.55 6.11 -2.90
N GLN A 136 4.10 7.34 -3.19
CA GLN A 136 4.29 7.96 -4.50
C GLN A 136 5.72 8.47 -4.71
N VAL A 137 6.40 8.89 -3.65
CA VAL A 137 7.85 9.19 -3.71
C VAL A 137 8.63 7.90 -4.04
N ALA A 138 8.30 6.79 -3.40
CA ALA A 138 8.90 5.49 -3.71
C ALA A 138 8.54 5.03 -5.13
N ALA A 139 7.27 5.18 -5.54
CA ALA A 139 6.78 4.78 -6.86
C ALA A 139 7.52 5.53 -7.99
N GLU A 140 7.83 6.81 -7.83
CA GLU A 140 8.57 7.56 -8.84
C GLU A 140 9.95 6.93 -9.13
N ARG A 141 10.64 6.42 -8.10
CA ARG A 141 11.96 5.81 -8.22
C ARG A 141 11.90 4.34 -8.65
N LEU A 142 11.04 3.54 -8.03
CA LEU A 142 10.97 2.10 -8.27
C LEU A 142 10.28 1.74 -9.58
N SER A 143 9.42 2.60 -10.10
CA SER A 143 8.64 2.34 -11.32
C SER A 143 9.44 2.30 -12.62
N GLN A 144 10.73 2.62 -12.59
CA GLN A 144 11.59 2.43 -13.76
C GLN A 144 11.73 0.94 -14.14
N TYR A 145 11.51 0.03 -13.19
CA TYR A 145 11.63 -1.42 -13.37
C TYR A 145 10.28 -2.12 -13.58
N THR A 146 9.14 -1.42 -13.40
CA THR A 146 7.82 -2.03 -13.39
C THR A 146 6.87 -1.42 -14.41
N ARG A 147 5.87 -2.20 -14.83
CA ARG A 147 4.84 -1.75 -15.77
C ARG A 147 3.96 -0.67 -15.16
N PHE A 148 3.60 -0.80 -13.88
CA PHE A 148 2.77 0.15 -13.15
C PHE A 148 3.59 0.81 -12.05
N PRO A 149 3.44 2.13 -11.83
CA PRO A 149 4.20 2.84 -10.80
C PRO A 149 3.82 2.40 -9.40
N SER A 150 2.53 2.24 -9.16
CA SER A 150 1.94 1.80 -7.91
C SER A 150 0.58 1.17 -8.15
N LEU A 151 0.10 0.42 -7.16
CA LEU A 151 -1.27 -0.07 -7.06
C LEU A 151 -1.88 0.51 -5.80
N THR A 152 -2.89 1.37 -5.98
CA THR A 152 -3.61 2.03 -4.90
C THR A 152 -4.99 1.40 -4.77
N LEU A 153 -5.25 0.79 -3.62
CA LEU A 153 -6.46 0.01 -3.33
C LEU A 153 -7.22 0.57 -2.14
N SER A 154 -8.53 0.42 -2.15
CA SER A 154 -9.36 0.57 -0.96
C SER A 154 -10.63 -0.28 -1.08
N THR A 155 -11.30 -0.51 0.03
CA THR A 155 -12.61 -1.21 0.03
C THR A 155 -13.71 -0.37 -0.60
N ASP A 156 -13.62 0.96 -0.53
CA ASP A 156 -14.65 1.89 -1.00
C ASP A 156 -14.39 2.43 -2.41
N GLY A 157 -13.15 2.38 -2.87
CA GLY A 157 -12.74 2.89 -4.18
C GLY A 157 -12.81 4.40 -4.35
N GLY A 158 -12.26 4.89 -5.47
CA GLY A 158 -12.28 6.30 -5.83
C GLY A 158 -11.37 7.17 -4.96
N VAL A 159 -11.72 8.42 -4.78
CA VAL A 159 -10.93 9.39 -4.00
C VAL A 159 -11.58 9.74 -2.66
N GLY A 160 -12.87 9.44 -2.47
CA GLY A 160 -13.63 9.95 -1.34
C GLY A 160 -13.90 11.45 -1.47
N TYR A 161 -13.89 12.16 -0.35
CA TYR A 161 -14.10 13.61 -0.31
C TYR A 161 -13.19 14.27 0.74
N LYS A 162 -13.05 15.57 0.67
CA LYS A 162 -12.19 16.37 1.57
C LYS A 162 -12.37 15.94 3.02
N SER A 163 -11.26 15.64 3.69
CA SER A 163 -11.18 15.17 5.09
C SER A 163 -11.70 13.76 5.34
N ARG A 164 -12.03 13.00 4.30
CA ARG A 164 -12.55 11.63 4.39
C ARG A 164 -12.25 10.89 3.10
N THR A 165 -10.95 10.73 2.80
CA THR A 165 -10.54 10.07 1.56
C THR A 165 -10.81 8.56 1.59
N SER A 166 -10.96 7.99 0.39
CA SER A 166 -10.97 6.55 0.15
C SER A 166 -9.62 6.08 -0.41
N THR A 167 -8.56 6.87 -0.24
CA THR A 167 -7.22 6.55 -0.72
C THR A 167 -6.17 7.06 0.26
N LEU A 168 -5.03 6.39 0.32
CA LEU A 168 -3.87 6.83 1.09
C LEU A 168 -2.86 7.60 0.23
N SER A 169 -3.00 7.50 -1.10
CA SER A 169 -1.99 7.94 -2.06
C SER A 169 -2.32 9.32 -2.63
N PHE A 170 -1.35 10.21 -2.60
CA PHE A 170 -1.45 11.57 -3.11
C PHE A 170 -0.26 11.86 -4.03
N ASN A 171 -0.54 12.45 -5.19
CA ASN A 171 0.49 12.77 -6.17
C ASN A 171 1.37 13.97 -5.75
N SER A 172 2.37 14.32 -6.57
CA SER A 172 3.30 15.43 -6.31
C SER A 172 2.64 16.81 -6.16
N SER A 173 1.39 16.97 -6.63
CA SER A 173 0.59 18.18 -6.45
C SER A 173 -0.34 18.11 -5.22
N GLY A 174 -0.22 17.06 -4.38
CA GLY A 174 -1.08 16.85 -3.21
C GLY A 174 -2.52 16.45 -3.55
N ARG A 175 -2.78 15.97 -4.77
CA ARG A 175 -4.10 15.50 -5.19
C ARG A 175 -4.24 14.00 -4.94
N PRO A 176 -5.40 13.53 -4.44
CA PRO A 176 -5.62 12.11 -4.19
C PRO A 176 -5.58 11.30 -5.49
N ILE A 177 -4.93 10.15 -5.43
CA ILE A 177 -4.92 9.17 -6.52
C ILE A 177 -6.12 8.24 -6.29
N PRO A 178 -7.01 8.07 -7.29
CA PRO A 178 -8.14 7.16 -7.14
C PRO A 178 -7.69 5.74 -6.83
N SER A 179 -8.31 5.14 -5.81
CA SER A 179 -8.11 3.75 -5.45
C SER A 179 -9.08 2.83 -6.19
N GLU A 180 -8.64 1.61 -6.45
CA GLU A 180 -9.47 0.55 -7.02
C GLU A 180 -10.03 -0.35 -5.91
N HIS A 181 -11.23 -0.91 -6.11
CA HIS A 181 -11.91 -1.73 -5.11
C HIS A 181 -12.54 -3.00 -5.66
N ARG A 182 -12.72 -3.09 -6.97
CA ARG A 182 -13.32 -4.24 -7.64
C ARG A 182 -12.24 -5.22 -8.10
N GLN A 183 -12.22 -6.41 -7.51
CA GLN A 183 -11.19 -7.41 -7.73
C GLN A 183 -11.04 -7.75 -9.21
N ARG A 184 -12.15 -7.96 -9.92
CA ARG A 184 -12.13 -8.30 -11.35
C ARG A 184 -11.51 -7.19 -12.20
N GLU A 185 -11.85 -5.92 -11.95
CA GLU A 185 -11.27 -4.80 -12.69
C GLU A 185 -9.79 -4.61 -12.40
N ILE A 186 -9.37 -4.85 -11.13
CA ILE A 186 -7.96 -4.86 -10.75
C ILE A 186 -7.24 -5.97 -11.52
N PHE A 187 -7.78 -7.19 -11.52
CA PHE A 187 -7.19 -8.32 -12.23
C PHE A 187 -7.08 -8.04 -13.73
N GLU A 188 -8.15 -7.62 -14.37
CA GLU A 188 -8.18 -7.34 -15.81
C GLU A 188 -7.21 -6.21 -16.19
N ARG A 189 -7.11 -5.16 -15.38
CA ARG A 189 -6.25 -4.01 -15.66
C ARG A 189 -4.77 -4.30 -15.49
N TYR A 190 -4.40 -5.08 -14.47
CA TYR A 190 -3.00 -5.26 -14.08
C TYR A 190 -2.42 -6.60 -14.55
N PHE A 191 -3.22 -7.64 -14.71
CA PHE A 191 -2.78 -9.02 -14.96
C PHE A 191 -3.36 -9.65 -16.23
N SER A 192 -4.45 -9.12 -16.78
CA SER A 192 -4.97 -9.62 -18.05
C SER A 192 -4.24 -8.96 -19.23
N PRO A 193 -3.73 -9.77 -20.18
CA PRO A 193 -2.79 -9.26 -21.18
C PRO A 193 -3.34 -8.17 -22.08
N ASN A 194 -4.64 -8.04 -22.30
CA ASN A 194 -5.08 -7.17 -23.39
C ASN A 194 -6.43 -6.47 -23.23
N GLY A 195 -7.29 -6.79 -22.26
CA GLY A 195 -8.67 -6.25 -22.27
C GLY A 195 -9.32 -6.39 -23.68
N GLY A 196 -8.90 -7.37 -24.48
CA GLY A 196 -9.33 -7.59 -25.85
C GLY A 196 -8.62 -6.75 -26.93
N ALA A 197 -7.84 -5.72 -26.58
CA ALA A 197 -7.20 -4.86 -27.57
C ALA A 197 -5.85 -5.41 -28.06
N THR A 198 -5.63 -5.41 -29.36
CA THR A 198 -4.36 -5.82 -29.98
C THR A 198 -3.23 -4.85 -29.66
N THR A 199 -1.98 -5.31 -29.69
CA THR A 199 -0.78 -4.45 -29.55
C THR A 199 -0.81 -3.28 -30.54
N LYS A 200 -1.31 -3.48 -31.76
CA LYS A 200 -1.44 -2.44 -32.78
C LYS A 200 -2.44 -1.34 -32.37
N GLU A 201 -3.58 -1.73 -31.82
CA GLU A 201 -4.60 -0.77 -31.33
C GLU A 201 -4.10 0.00 -30.13
N ARG A 202 -3.43 -0.68 -29.20
CA ARG A 202 -2.79 -0.03 -28.04
C ARG A 202 -1.71 0.98 -28.46
N ARG A 203 -0.85 0.61 -29.43
CA ARG A 203 0.16 1.51 -30.00
C ARG A 203 -0.48 2.75 -30.61
N LYS A 204 -1.58 2.55 -31.38
CA LYS A 204 -2.34 3.66 -31.97
C LYS A 204 -2.92 4.59 -30.89
N SER A 205 -3.51 4.03 -29.85
CA SER A 205 -4.08 4.80 -28.73
C SER A 205 -3.00 5.62 -27.99
N ILE A 206 -1.85 5.02 -27.69
CA ILE A 206 -0.72 5.70 -27.06
C ILE A 206 -0.24 6.87 -27.93
N HIS A 207 -0.07 6.63 -29.24
CA HIS A 207 0.37 7.66 -30.17
C HIS A 207 -0.62 8.82 -30.30
N GLN A 208 -1.93 8.52 -30.32
CA GLN A 208 -2.97 9.54 -30.28
C GLN A 208 -2.95 10.35 -28.97
N GLY A 209 -2.81 9.65 -27.83
CA GLY A 209 -2.69 10.32 -26.53
C GLY A 209 -1.50 11.25 -26.47
N LYS A 210 -0.32 10.86 -26.95
CA LYS A 210 0.87 11.72 -27.03
C LYS A 210 0.63 12.95 -27.87
N LYS A 211 0.03 12.81 -29.06
CA LYS A 211 -0.30 13.97 -29.89
C LYS A 211 -1.23 14.96 -29.20
N ILE A 212 -2.20 14.48 -28.45
CA ILE A 212 -3.12 15.37 -27.69
C ILE A 212 -2.33 16.10 -26.59
N VAL A 213 -1.47 15.41 -25.86
CA VAL A 213 -0.61 16.01 -24.83
C VAL A 213 0.28 17.08 -25.42
N ASP A 214 0.98 16.79 -26.54
CA ASP A 214 1.86 17.73 -27.22
C ASP A 214 1.11 19.00 -27.66
N LEU A 215 -0.07 18.83 -28.25
CA LEU A 215 -0.93 19.95 -28.70
C LEU A 215 -1.34 20.83 -27.51
N VAL A 216 -1.79 20.24 -26.41
CA VAL A 216 -2.20 21.00 -25.21
C VAL A 216 -1.00 21.70 -24.56
N LEU A 217 0.18 21.10 -24.55
CA LEU A 217 1.41 21.72 -24.03
C LEU A 217 1.82 22.92 -24.87
N GLU A 218 1.70 22.83 -26.20
CA GLU A 218 2.01 23.94 -27.13
C GLU A 218 1.05 25.12 -26.95
N ASP A 219 -0.26 24.86 -26.95
CA ASP A 219 -1.30 25.87 -26.72
C ASP A 219 -1.16 26.57 -25.36
N SER A 220 -0.79 25.77 -24.33
CA SER A 220 -0.61 26.27 -22.97
C SER A 220 0.56 27.25 -22.82
N LYS A 221 1.65 27.07 -23.58
CA LYS A 221 2.76 28.04 -23.60
C LYS A 221 2.32 29.41 -24.07
N THR A 222 1.49 29.45 -25.10
CA THR A 222 0.93 30.69 -25.66
C THR A 222 -0.06 31.34 -24.68
N LEU A 223 -0.91 30.52 -24.04
CA LEU A 223 -1.88 30.97 -23.05
C LEU A 223 -1.20 31.56 -21.81
N LYS A 224 -0.13 30.93 -21.29
CA LYS A 224 0.58 31.36 -20.08
C LYS A 224 1.05 32.83 -20.16
N ASN A 225 1.43 33.28 -21.34
CA ASN A 225 1.90 34.66 -21.55
C ASN A 225 0.77 35.72 -21.47
N ARG A 226 -0.50 35.27 -21.56
CA ARG A 226 -1.69 36.14 -21.58
C ARG A 226 -2.45 36.16 -20.24
N LEU A 227 -2.02 35.32 -19.26
CA LEU A 227 -2.70 35.14 -17.98
C LEU A 227 -2.13 36.03 -16.88
N GLY A 228 -2.96 36.42 -15.93
CA GLY A 228 -2.54 37.00 -14.65
C GLY A 228 -1.90 36.01 -13.72
N SER A 229 -1.33 36.48 -12.59
CA SER A 229 -0.55 35.66 -11.65
C SER A 229 -1.34 34.47 -11.09
N ASN A 230 -2.59 34.67 -10.66
CA ASN A 230 -3.43 33.61 -10.08
C ASN A 230 -3.82 32.53 -11.10
N ASP A 231 -4.12 32.96 -12.35
CA ASP A 231 -4.46 32.00 -13.40
C ASP A 231 -3.25 31.25 -13.93
N LYS A 232 -2.05 31.85 -13.85
CA LYS A 232 -0.79 31.12 -14.11
C LYS A 232 -0.58 29.97 -13.15
N VAL A 233 -0.87 30.14 -11.85
CA VAL A 233 -0.78 29.06 -10.86
C VAL A 233 -1.74 27.91 -11.22
N LYS A 234 -2.98 28.20 -11.57
CA LYS A 234 -3.95 27.18 -12.01
C LYS A 234 -3.51 26.46 -13.28
N LEU A 235 -2.94 27.21 -14.23
CA LEU A 235 -2.40 26.61 -15.45
C LEU A 235 -1.19 25.72 -15.15
N ASP A 236 -0.30 26.12 -14.26
CA ASP A 236 0.87 25.30 -13.87
C ASP A 236 0.43 24.02 -13.16
N GLU A 237 -0.63 24.06 -12.34
CA GLU A 237 -1.24 22.84 -11.76
C GLU A 237 -1.83 21.93 -12.84
N TYR A 238 -2.52 22.49 -13.84
CA TYR A 238 -3.04 21.72 -14.97
C TYR A 238 -1.93 21.08 -15.78
N LEU A 239 -0.86 21.82 -16.09
CA LEU A 239 0.32 21.34 -16.81
C LEU A 239 1.06 20.23 -16.02
N SER A 240 1.13 20.36 -14.70
CA SER A 240 1.69 19.29 -13.85
C SER A 240 0.90 17.98 -13.98
N SER A 241 -0.43 18.07 -14.03
CA SER A 241 -1.29 16.89 -14.24
C SER A 241 -1.10 16.30 -15.65
N LEU A 242 -0.94 17.14 -16.66
CA LEU A 242 -0.69 16.72 -18.03
C LEU A 242 0.68 16.01 -18.18
N ASN A 243 1.73 16.49 -17.50
CA ASN A 243 3.04 15.82 -17.46
C ASN A 243 2.94 14.41 -16.84
N GLN A 244 2.03 14.19 -15.89
CA GLN A 244 1.80 12.84 -15.34
C GLN A 244 1.18 11.92 -16.40
N VAL A 245 0.23 12.41 -17.19
CA VAL A 245 -0.34 11.66 -18.32
C VAL A 245 0.74 11.33 -19.36
N GLU A 246 1.61 12.26 -19.68
CA GLU A 246 2.75 12.03 -20.58
C GLU A 246 3.69 10.94 -20.06
N LYS A 247 4.09 11.02 -18.78
CA LYS A 247 4.90 9.98 -18.12
C LYS A 247 4.24 8.60 -18.22
N GLN A 248 2.92 8.54 -18.04
CA GLN A 248 2.16 7.28 -18.14
C GLN A 248 2.12 6.76 -19.58
N LEU A 249 1.90 7.61 -20.59
CA LEU A 249 1.92 7.21 -22.00
C LEU A 249 3.30 6.70 -22.42
N ASN A 250 4.37 7.38 -21.99
CA ASN A 250 5.75 6.97 -22.25
C ASN A 250 6.08 5.61 -21.59
N ARG A 251 5.54 5.35 -20.39
CA ARG A 251 5.66 4.06 -19.73
C ARG A 251 4.88 2.98 -20.48
N ASN A 252 3.62 3.24 -20.82
CA ASN A 252 2.79 2.29 -21.57
C ASN A 252 3.44 1.90 -22.91
N GLU A 253 4.12 2.84 -23.57
CA GLU A 253 4.86 2.55 -24.79
C GLU A 253 6.06 1.64 -24.55
N ARG A 254 6.86 1.89 -23.52
CA ARG A 254 8.02 1.04 -23.17
C ARG A 254 7.63 -0.41 -22.88
N TRP A 255 6.46 -0.59 -22.24
CA TRP A 255 5.96 -1.91 -21.83
C TRP A 255 5.02 -2.54 -22.87
N LEU A 256 4.77 -1.87 -24.01
CA LEU A 256 3.80 -2.32 -25.01
C LEU A 256 4.14 -3.70 -25.59
N ASP A 257 5.40 -3.91 -25.90
CA ASP A 257 5.89 -5.14 -26.55
C ASP A 257 6.41 -6.17 -25.52
N VAL A 258 6.35 -5.85 -24.21
CA VAL A 258 6.67 -6.77 -23.12
C VAL A 258 5.41 -7.58 -22.81
N PRO A 259 5.40 -8.92 -22.99
CA PRO A 259 4.25 -9.74 -22.68
C PRO A 259 3.90 -9.63 -21.18
N LEU A 260 2.60 -9.70 -20.87
CA LEU A 260 2.17 -10.03 -19.51
C LEU A 260 2.25 -11.55 -19.35
N GLU A 261 2.61 -12.00 -18.17
CA GLU A 261 2.43 -13.41 -17.82
C GLU A 261 0.94 -13.70 -17.75
N GLU A 262 0.51 -14.77 -18.42
CA GLU A 262 -0.85 -15.26 -18.28
C GLU A 262 -0.99 -15.91 -16.91
N PHE A 263 -1.91 -15.42 -16.12
CA PHE A 263 -2.21 -15.96 -14.80
C PHE A 263 -3.61 -16.58 -14.80
N ASP A 264 -3.74 -17.74 -14.17
CA ASP A 264 -5.04 -18.40 -14.03
C ASP A 264 -5.91 -17.63 -13.01
N SER A 265 -6.89 -16.90 -13.51
CA SER A 265 -7.82 -16.12 -12.69
C SER A 265 -8.66 -16.99 -11.74
N SER A 266 -8.76 -18.31 -11.99
CA SER A 266 -9.53 -19.21 -11.13
C SER A 266 -8.90 -19.42 -9.73
N LEU A 267 -7.62 -19.05 -9.58
CA LEU A 267 -6.88 -19.15 -8.31
C LEU A 267 -7.23 -18.05 -7.30
N ILE A 268 -7.89 -16.97 -7.75
CA ILE A 268 -8.33 -15.87 -6.90
C ILE A 268 -9.82 -15.66 -7.10
N ASN A 269 -10.59 -15.59 -6.02
CA ASN A 269 -11.99 -15.22 -6.11
C ASN A 269 -12.13 -13.73 -6.41
N LEU A 270 -12.53 -13.39 -7.63
CA LEU A 270 -12.59 -12.02 -8.14
C LEU A 270 -13.95 -11.33 -7.97
N ASP A 271 -14.94 -12.02 -7.44
CA ASP A 271 -16.33 -11.54 -7.36
C ASP A 271 -16.87 -11.61 -5.92
N VAL A 272 -16.02 -11.35 -4.94
CA VAL A 272 -16.43 -11.35 -3.53
C VAL A 272 -17.13 -10.04 -3.18
N ASP A 273 -18.32 -10.13 -2.61
CA ASP A 273 -19.07 -8.98 -2.13
C ASP A 273 -18.64 -8.61 -0.70
N PRO A 274 -18.09 -7.41 -0.47
CA PRO A 274 -17.66 -6.96 0.86
C PRO A 274 -18.81 -6.82 1.86
N THR A 275 -20.07 -6.71 1.37
CA THR A 275 -21.25 -6.55 2.21
C THR A 275 -21.80 -7.88 2.76
N SER A 276 -21.29 -9.01 2.28
CA SER A 276 -21.72 -10.34 2.73
C SER A 276 -20.55 -11.21 3.21
N ALA A 277 -19.36 -11.07 2.64
CA ALA A 277 -18.18 -11.87 2.93
C ALA A 277 -16.91 -11.00 3.12
N PRO A 278 -16.84 -10.17 4.18
CA PRO A 278 -15.76 -9.19 4.36
C PRO A 278 -14.38 -9.83 4.52
N GLU A 279 -14.27 -11.00 5.14
CA GLU A 279 -13.01 -11.71 5.30
C GLU A 279 -12.47 -12.18 3.95
N ASP A 280 -13.31 -12.82 3.15
CA ASP A 280 -12.92 -13.30 1.81
C ASP A 280 -12.63 -12.14 0.86
N TYR A 281 -13.36 -11.02 0.98
CA TYR A 281 -13.11 -9.82 0.22
C TYR A 281 -11.72 -9.23 0.51
N VAL A 282 -11.40 -9.01 1.80
CA VAL A 282 -10.10 -8.46 2.20
C VAL A 282 -8.97 -9.38 1.76
N ARG A 283 -9.13 -10.70 1.91
CA ARG A 283 -8.13 -11.69 1.48
C ARG A 283 -7.96 -11.74 -0.03
N SER A 284 -9.04 -11.66 -0.80
CA SER A 284 -8.97 -11.57 -2.26
C SER A 284 -8.22 -10.33 -2.73
N MET A 285 -8.44 -9.17 -2.08
CA MET A 285 -7.66 -7.95 -2.35
C MET A 285 -6.17 -8.15 -2.01
N MET A 286 -5.85 -8.82 -0.91
CA MET A 286 -4.47 -9.14 -0.52
C MET A 286 -3.83 -10.13 -1.49
N ASP A 287 -4.56 -11.13 -1.99
CA ASP A 287 -4.06 -12.08 -3.01
C ASP A 287 -3.72 -11.37 -4.33
N LEU A 288 -4.51 -10.38 -4.74
CA LEU A 288 -4.19 -9.51 -5.88
C LEU A 288 -2.92 -8.68 -5.65
N MET A 289 -2.70 -8.21 -4.43
CA MET A 289 -1.46 -7.51 -4.08
C MET A 289 -0.25 -8.44 -4.16
N ILE A 290 -0.37 -9.65 -3.63
CA ILE A 290 0.69 -10.67 -3.68
C ILE A 290 1.00 -11.03 -5.13
N LEU A 291 -0.01 -11.22 -5.97
CA LEU A 291 0.16 -11.45 -7.40
C LEU A 291 0.90 -10.29 -8.07
N GLY A 292 0.59 -9.04 -7.70
CA GLY A 292 1.26 -7.86 -8.20
C GLY A 292 2.74 -7.79 -7.84
N PHE A 293 3.12 -8.25 -6.66
CA PHE A 293 4.52 -8.37 -6.24
C PHE A 293 5.22 -9.58 -6.88
N GLN A 294 4.55 -10.70 -6.99
CA GLN A 294 5.08 -11.92 -7.58
C GLN A 294 5.41 -11.73 -9.07
N THR A 295 4.57 -11.04 -9.80
CA THR A 295 4.76 -10.74 -11.22
C THR A 295 5.61 -9.50 -11.49
N ASP A 296 6.10 -8.82 -10.45
CA ASP A 296 6.78 -7.52 -10.50
C ASP A 296 6.00 -6.47 -11.35
N ALA A 297 4.66 -6.60 -11.37
CA ALA A 297 3.79 -5.65 -12.07
C ALA A 297 3.92 -4.24 -11.48
N THR A 298 4.10 -4.16 -10.17
CA THR A 298 4.49 -2.96 -9.42
C THR A 298 5.29 -3.35 -8.18
N ARG A 299 6.07 -2.42 -7.63
CA ARG A 299 6.84 -2.58 -6.38
C ARG A 299 6.31 -1.72 -5.24
N VAL A 300 5.25 -0.95 -5.48
CA VAL A 300 4.66 -0.06 -4.47
C VAL A 300 3.15 -0.25 -4.42
N MET A 301 2.63 -0.55 -3.24
CA MET A 301 1.19 -0.75 -3.05
C MET A 301 0.70 -0.09 -1.77
N SER A 302 -0.54 0.41 -1.81
CA SER A 302 -1.28 0.86 -0.64
C SER A 302 -2.69 0.27 -0.66
N TYR A 303 -3.16 -0.21 0.51
CA TYR A 303 -4.52 -0.72 0.66
C TYR A 303 -5.16 -0.13 1.91
N MET A 304 -6.19 0.69 1.70
CA MET A 304 -7.05 1.24 2.74
C MET A 304 -8.23 0.28 2.96
N MET A 305 -8.13 -0.60 3.97
CA MET A 305 -9.15 -1.64 4.23
C MET A 305 -10.51 -1.06 4.61
N ALA A 306 -10.56 0.13 5.21
CA ALA A 306 -11.77 0.90 5.44
C ALA A 306 -11.46 2.37 5.66
N ARG A 307 -12.47 3.25 5.51
CA ARG A 307 -12.36 4.70 5.67
C ARG A 307 -12.44 5.12 7.14
N GLU A 308 -11.92 6.31 7.44
CA GLU A 308 -11.97 6.92 8.79
C GLU A 308 -13.37 7.42 9.22
N ASP A 309 -14.41 7.09 8.50
CA ASP A 309 -15.79 7.45 8.84
C ASP A 309 -16.70 6.22 8.86
N GLY A 310 -17.88 6.33 9.44
CA GLY A 310 -18.86 5.26 9.47
C GLY A 310 -19.66 5.08 8.18
N MET A 311 -19.22 5.63 7.05
CA MET A 311 -19.98 5.70 5.81
C MET A 311 -19.55 4.67 4.76
N GLY A 312 -18.39 4.04 4.93
CA GLY A 312 -17.83 3.07 3.98
C GLY A 312 -18.31 1.64 4.22
N PHE A 313 -18.09 0.76 3.25
CA PHE A 313 -18.36 -0.68 3.36
C PHE A 313 -17.63 -1.31 4.55
N GLY A 314 -16.38 -0.91 4.76
CA GLY A 314 -15.53 -1.46 5.82
C GLY A 314 -16.01 -1.18 7.24
N ASP A 315 -16.88 -0.17 7.47
CA ASP A 315 -17.48 0.06 8.78
C ASP A 315 -18.38 -1.11 9.22
N ASN A 316 -18.98 -1.82 8.27
CA ASN A 316 -19.86 -2.94 8.54
C ASN A 316 -19.13 -4.29 8.69
N PHE A 317 -17.82 -4.37 8.49
CA PHE A 317 -17.07 -5.62 8.64
C PHE A 317 -17.24 -6.24 10.02
N SER A 318 -17.21 -5.41 11.07
CA SER A 318 -17.45 -5.87 12.44
C SER A 318 -18.84 -6.45 12.65
N LYS A 319 -19.86 -5.90 11.99
CA LYS A 319 -21.25 -6.40 12.06
C LYS A 319 -21.35 -7.76 11.39
N ILE A 320 -20.83 -7.88 10.19
CA ILE A 320 -20.99 -9.06 9.34
C ILE A 320 -20.11 -10.21 9.84
N ALA A 321 -18.83 -9.96 10.09
CA ALA A 321 -17.89 -11.00 10.49
C ALA A 321 -18.00 -11.42 11.96
N LEU A 322 -18.44 -10.52 12.86
CA LEU A 322 -18.35 -10.74 14.31
C LEU A 322 -19.68 -10.54 15.05
N GLY A 323 -20.74 -10.07 14.39
CA GLY A 323 -22.02 -9.74 15.03
C GLY A 323 -21.93 -8.56 16.00
N LEU A 324 -21.00 -7.62 15.77
CA LEU A 324 -20.77 -6.45 16.60
C LEU A 324 -21.48 -5.21 16.03
N GLN A 325 -21.28 -4.06 16.66
CA GLN A 325 -21.62 -2.75 16.08
C GLN A 325 -20.70 -2.40 14.91
N GLY A 326 -21.01 -1.34 14.12
CA GLY A 326 -20.10 -0.79 13.14
C GLY A 326 -18.80 -0.31 13.78
N HIS A 327 -17.68 -0.39 13.05
CA HIS A 327 -16.35 -0.05 13.59
C HIS A 327 -16.32 1.38 14.17
N HIS A 328 -16.85 2.35 13.45
CA HIS A 328 -16.92 3.73 13.92
C HIS A 328 -17.73 3.87 15.21
N THR A 329 -18.86 3.18 15.32
CA THR A 329 -19.66 3.14 16.56
C THR A 329 -18.89 2.53 17.71
N ILE A 330 -18.22 1.38 17.50
CA ILE A 330 -17.36 0.74 18.51
C ILE A 330 -16.29 1.73 19.01
N SER A 331 -15.68 2.49 18.12
CA SER A 331 -14.64 3.45 18.49
C SER A 331 -15.15 4.59 19.39
N HIS A 332 -16.42 4.96 19.30
CA HIS A 332 -17.05 5.99 20.13
C HIS A 332 -17.65 5.47 21.45
N ASP A 333 -18.04 4.21 21.51
CA ASP A 333 -18.78 3.62 22.64
C ASP A 333 -17.90 3.13 23.81
N ARG A 334 -16.63 3.54 23.85
CA ARG A 334 -15.66 3.16 24.90
C ARG A 334 -16.15 3.47 26.31
N ALA A 335 -16.97 4.51 26.51
CA ALA A 335 -17.54 4.87 27.81
C ALA A 335 -18.53 3.81 28.36
N LYS A 336 -19.02 2.91 27.50
CA LYS A 336 -19.96 1.83 27.85
C LYS A 336 -19.28 0.48 28.11
N GLY A 337 -17.94 0.44 28.20
CA GLY A 337 -17.19 -0.79 28.48
C GLY A 337 -17.00 -1.73 27.29
N HIS A 338 -17.21 -1.29 26.04
CA HIS A 338 -17.08 -2.10 24.83
C HIS A 338 -15.62 -2.39 24.39
N TRP A 339 -14.68 -2.31 25.30
CA TRP A 339 -13.26 -2.65 25.03
C TRP A 339 -13.07 -4.09 24.54
N GLY A 340 -13.93 -5.03 25.01
CA GLY A 340 -13.90 -6.41 24.54
C GLY A 340 -14.31 -6.55 23.07
N ASP A 341 -15.29 -5.79 22.63
CA ASP A 341 -15.74 -5.79 21.24
C ASP A 341 -14.72 -5.13 20.33
N TRP A 342 -14.12 -4.03 20.76
CA TRP A 342 -13.03 -3.40 20.00
C TRP A 342 -11.83 -4.33 19.89
N GLY A 343 -11.41 -4.98 20.99
CA GLY A 343 -10.33 -5.95 20.95
C GLY A 343 -10.62 -7.18 20.08
N ARG A 344 -11.90 -7.63 19.98
CA ARG A 344 -12.30 -8.68 19.04
C ARG A 344 -12.20 -8.23 17.59
N LEU A 345 -12.52 -6.98 17.31
CA LEU A 345 -12.36 -6.38 15.98
C LEU A 345 -10.87 -6.20 15.63
N ASP A 346 -10.06 -5.67 16.56
CA ASP A 346 -8.61 -5.57 16.38
C ASP A 346 -7.99 -6.95 16.05
N ARG A 347 -8.45 -7.99 16.78
CA ARG A 347 -8.03 -9.37 16.51
C ARG A 347 -8.45 -9.84 15.11
N TRP A 348 -9.61 -9.46 14.63
CA TRP A 348 -10.06 -9.79 13.28
C TRP A 348 -9.15 -9.15 12.23
N TYR A 349 -8.82 -7.85 12.37
CA TYR A 349 -7.86 -7.18 11.50
C TYR A 349 -6.45 -7.81 11.59
N ALA A 350 -6.00 -8.16 12.78
CA ALA A 350 -4.72 -8.85 12.98
C ALA A 350 -4.68 -10.23 12.28
N LYS A 351 -5.79 -10.96 12.21
CA LYS A 351 -5.89 -12.21 11.43
C LYS A 351 -5.72 -11.97 9.93
N GLN A 352 -6.29 -10.89 9.38
CA GLN A 352 -6.12 -10.58 7.98
C GLN A 352 -4.67 -10.19 7.69
N PHE A 353 -4.04 -9.44 8.57
CA PHE A 353 -2.63 -9.12 8.43
C PHE A 353 -1.73 -10.35 8.56
N ALA A 354 -2.02 -11.27 9.48
CA ALA A 354 -1.33 -12.56 9.59
C ALA A 354 -1.45 -13.38 8.29
N TYR A 355 -2.65 -13.42 7.67
CA TYR A 355 -2.85 -14.04 6.37
C TYR A 355 -1.92 -13.45 5.30
N PHE A 356 -1.84 -12.12 5.22
CA PHE A 356 -0.98 -11.43 4.26
C PHE A 356 0.49 -11.73 4.47
N ILE A 357 0.98 -11.63 5.71
CA ILE A 357 2.39 -11.96 6.04
C ILE A 357 2.70 -13.42 5.67
N ASN A 358 1.80 -14.36 6.03
CA ASN A 358 2.01 -15.78 5.71
C ASN A 358 2.16 -15.99 4.21
N LYS A 359 1.24 -15.44 3.43
CA LYS A 359 1.29 -15.53 1.97
C LYS A 359 2.55 -14.90 1.38
N MET A 360 2.96 -13.73 1.87
CA MET A 360 4.19 -13.07 1.45
C MET A 360 5.44 -13.90 1.78
N LYS A 361 5.43 -14.61 2.93
CA LYS A 361 6.52 -15.49 3.37
C LYS A 361 6.59 -16.77 2.55
N ASP A 362 5.44 -17.36 2.24
CA ASP A 362 5.34 -18.61 1.49
C ASP A 362 5.57 -18.42 -0.02
N THR A 363 5.24 -17.24 -0.56
CA THR A 363 5.46 -16.91 -1.97
C THR A 363 6.92 -16.55 -2.21
N LYS A 364 7.57 -17.30 -3.08
CA LYS A 364 9.00 -17.11 -3.40
C LYS A 364 9.20 -16.72 -4.85
N ASP A 365 10.15 -15.86 -5.08
CA ASP A 365 10.75 -15.60 -6.38
C ASP A 365 12.22 -16.11 -6.42
N ILE A 366 12.96 -15.77 -7.47
CA ILE A 366 14.37 -16.19 -7.62
C ILE A 366 15.31 -15.58 -6.54
N HIS A 367 14.84 -14.61 -5.79
CA HIS A 367 15.58 -13.89 -4.76
C HIS A 367 15.17 -14.32 -3.33
N GLY A 368 14.28 -15.29 -3.17
CA GLY A 368 13.80 -15.76 -1.89
C GLY A 368 12.33 -15.45 -1.64
N SER A 369 11.94 -15.29 -0.38
CA SER A 369 10.59 -14.93 0.01
C SER A 369 10.24 -13.50 -0.40
N LEU A 370 9.01 -13.27 -0.85
CA LEU A 370 8.56 -11.89 -1.09
C LEU A 370 8.63 -11.03 0.17
N LEU A 371 8.44 -11.63 1.34
CA LEU A 371 8.49 -10.93 2.62
C LEU A 371 9.88 -10.35 2.88
N ASP A 372 10.94 -11.11 2.61
CA ASP A 372 12.32 -10.71 2.91
C ASP A 372 12.77 -9.45 2.15
N ASN A 373 12.19 -9.24 0.97
CA ASN A 373 12.48 -8.12 0.08
C ASN A 373 11.37 -7.05 0.05
N SER A 374 10.47 -7.03 1.05
CA SER A 374 9.35 -6.11 1.13
C SER A 374 9.30 -5.40 2.48
N LEU A 375 9.18 -4.07 2.46
CA LEU A 375 8.85 -3.28 3.64
C LEU A 375 7.33 -3.12 3.71
N ILE A 376 6.71 -3.64 4.76
CA ILE A 376 5.26 -3.62 4.94
C ILE A 376 4.93 -2.83 6.20
N LEU A 377 4.26 -1.68 6.06
CA LEU A 377 3.75 -0.92 7.19
C LEU A 377 2.24 -1.14 7.31
N TYR A 378 1.83 -1.75 8.41
CA TYR A 378 0.44 -1.95 8.79
C TYR A 378 0.08 -1.03 9.96
N GLY A 379 -1.05 -0.32 9.89
CA GLY A 379 -1.44 0.56 10.97
C GLY A 379 -2.63 1.46 10.70
N SER A 380 -2.81 2.41 11.61
CA SER A 380 -3.85 3.45 11.56
C SER A 380 -3.25 4.82 11.87
N ALA A 381 -3.89 5.86 11.37
CA ALA A 381 -3.55 7.25 11.66
C ALA A 381 -4.06 7.72 13.03
N CYS A 382 -4.94 6.95 13.67
CA CYS A 382 -5.48 7.21 14.99
C CYS A 382 -5.08 6.11 15.98
N SER A 383 -4.76 6.48 17.23
CA SER A 383 -4.50 5.50 18.29
C SER A 383 -5.81 4.94 18.86
N THR A 384 -6.76 5.81 19.12
CA THR A 384 -8.11 5.48 19.59
C THR A 384 -9.03 6.57 19.06
N THR A 385 -10.31 6.50 19.29
CA THR A 385 -11.33 7.40 18.73
C THR A 385 -10.81 8.79 18.36
N HIS A 386 -10.60 9.02 17.06
CA HIS A 386 -10.17 10.32 16.50
C HIS A 386 -8.92 10.95 17.13
N ASN A 387 -8.08 10.18 17.81
CA ASN A 387 -6.85 10.66 18.40
C ASN A 387 -5.66 10.35 17.49
N ALA A 388 -5.26 11.32 16.67
CA ALA A 388 -4.15 11.21 15.74
C ALA A 388 -2.76 11.31 16.44
N ARG A 389 -2.59 10.61 17.57
CA ARG A 389 -1.36 10.48 18.34
C ARG A 389 -1.06 9.01 18.57
N ASN A 390 0.21 8.69 18.82
CA ASN A 390 0.61 7.31 19.14
C ASN A 390 -0.02 6.29 18.20
N CYS A 391 0.18 6.49 16.88
CA CYS A 391 -0.38 5.64 15.85
C CYS A 391 -0.01 4.16 16.09
N PRO A 392 -0.98 3.23 16.01
CA PRO A 392 -0.71 1.81 16.13
C PRO A 392 -0.07 1.31 14.83
N LEU A 393 1.21 0.95 14.90
CA LEU A 393 2.01 0.61 13.72
C LEU A 393 2.73 -0.73 13.92
N ILE A 394 2.75 -1.53 12.87
CA ILE A 394 3.59 -2.73 12.75
C ILE A 394 4.38 -2.62 11.44
N LEU A 395 5.70 -2.69 11.55
CA LEU A 395 6.59 -2.85 10.40
C LEU A 395 6.93 -4.33 10.27
N ALA A 396 6.73 -4.92 9.08
CA ALA A 396 7.04 -6.32 8.83
C ALA A 396 7.86 -6.49 7.55
N GLY A 397 8.64 -7.59 7.49
CA GLY A 397 9.46 -7.97 6.35
C GLY A 397 10.74 -7.15 6.21
N GLY A 398 11.40 -7.27 5.07
CA GLY A 398 12.60 -6.50 4.76
C GLY A 398 13.88 -7.01 5.43
N SER A 399 13.96 -8.29 5.81
CA SER A 399 15.18 -8.87 6.36
C SER A 399 16.38 -8.71 5.42
N ASP A 400 16.19 -8.89 4.11
CA ASP A 400 17.21 -8.66 3.08
C ASP A 400 17.46 -7.17 2.79
N LEU A 401 16.61 -6.31 3.31
CA LEU A 401 16.75 -4.85 3.22
C LEU A 401 17.39 -4.24 4.48
N GLY A 402 17.88 -5.09 5.39
CA GLY A 402 18.59 -4.68 6.60
C GLY A 402 17.70 -4.43 7.81
N VAL A 403 16.39 -4.72 7.72
CA VAL A 403 15.46 -4.55 8.84
C VAL A 403 15.64 -5.66 9.88
N LYS A 404 15.69 -5.31 11.15
CA LYS A 404 15.77 -6.24 12.28
C LYS A 404 14.47 -6.21 13.09
N HIS A 405 13.86 -7.36 13.26
CA HIS A 405 12.57 -7.49 13.91
C HIS A 405 12.64 -8.13 15.31
N GLY A 406 11.47 -8.37 15.90
CA GLY A 406 11.31 -9.07 17.18
C GLY A 406 11.08 -8.17 18.38
N ALA A 407 10.97 -6.86 18.20
CA ALA A 407 10.81 -5.92 19.32
C ALA A 407 9.52 -5.09 19.24
N TYR A 408 9.06 -4.65 20.39
CA TYR A 408 8.14 -3.53 20.54
C TYR A 408 8.93 -2.31 20.99
N THR A 409 8.95 -1.26 20.17
CA THR A 409 9.62 0.00 20.47
C THR A 409 8.61 1.11 20.63
N LYS A 410 8.65 1.79 21.77
CA LYS A 410 7.85 2.97 22.04
C LYS A 410 8.73 4.21 22.00
N PHE A 411 8.45 5.09 21.05
CA PHE A 411 9.16 6.34 20.86
C PHE A 411 8.54 7.47 21.69
N GLU A 412 9.36 8.46 22.06
CA GLU A 412 8.86 9.68 22.67
C GLU A 412 8.25 10.59 21.59
N GLU A 413 6.96 10.87 21.71
CA GLU A 413 6.16 11.61 20.72
C GLU A 413 6.69 13.02 20.43
N LYS A 414 7.42 13.63 21.38
CA LYS A 414 8.03 14.95 21.20
C LYS A 414 9.31 14.92 20.37
N GLU A 415 10.00 13.78 20.36
CA GLU A 415 11.31 13.60 19.75
C GLU A 415 11.19 12.99 18.36
N GLU A 416 10.31 12.02 18.18
CA GLU A 416 10.17 11.27 16.94
C GLU A 416 8.83 11.54 16.25
N ARG A 417 8.86 11.49 14.90
CA ARG A 417 7.73 11.72 14.03
C ARG A 417 7.49 10.51 13.13
N LEU A 418 6.25 10.29 12.70
CA LEU A 418 5.94 9.21 11.76
C LEU A 418 6.69 9.40 10.42
N SER A 419 6.87 10.63 9.97
CA SER A 419 7.66 10.93 8.77
C SER A 419 9.14 10.56 8.90
N ASN A 420 9.71 10.46 10.11
CA ASN A 420 11.08 9.96 10.30
C ASN A 420 11.19 8.47 9.93
N LEU A 421 10.15 7.68 10.25
CA LEU A 421 10.04 6.30 9.78
C LEU A 421 10.02 6.26 8.25
N PHE A 422 9.27 7.14 7.59
CA PHE A 422 9.20 7.19 6.13
C PHE A 422 10.54 7.51 5.49
N VAL A 423 11.32 8.44 6.08
CA VAL A 423 12.69 8.71 5.63
C VAL A 423 13.56 7.45 5.74
N SER A 424 13.45 6.70 6.84
CA SER A 424 14.19 5.46 7.01
C SER A 424 13.76 4.40 5.97
N LEU A 425 12.45 4.19 5.77
CA LEU A 425 11.93 3.24 4.77
C LEU A 425 12.43 3.56 3.36
N LEU A 426 12.41 4.84 2.96
CA LEU A 426 12.92 5.25 1.65
C LEU A 426 14.41 4.94 1.49
N ASN A 427 15.23 5.20 2.51
CA ASN A 427 16.65 4.89 2.46
C ASN A 427 16.94 3.38 2.40
N ASN A 428 16.15 2.52 3.10
CA ASN A 428 16.28 1.06 2.99
C ASN A 428 15.92 0.55 1.57
N LEU A 429 15.13 1.33 0.82
CA LEU A 429 14.83 1.07 -0.59
C LEU A 429 15.89 1.64 -1.58
N ASP A 430 17.04 2.10 -1.11
CA ASP A 430 18.06 2.83 -1.90
C ASP A 430 17.53 4.15 -2.51
N ILE A 431 16.53 4.77 -1.89
CA ILE A 431 16.02 6.07 -2.27
C ILE A 431 16.57 7.10 -1.28
N GLU A 432 17.73 7.69 -1.63
CA GLU A 432 18.39 8.68 -0.80
C GLU A 432 17.43 9.82 -0.46
N THR A 433 17.13 9.96 0.83
CA THR A 433 16.16 10.92 1.34
C THR A 433 16.64 11.45 2.69
N GLU A 434 16.90 12.74 2.78
CA GLU A 434 17.26 13.40 4.04
C GLU A 434 16.02 13.84 4.82
N ARG A 435 14.99 14.27 4.11
CA ARG A 435 13.75 14.84 4.65
C ARG A 435 12.53 14.40 3.84
N PHE A 436 11.43 14.15 4.53
CA PHE A 436 10.13 13.94 3.94
C PHE A 436 9.07 14.66 4.77
N SER A 437 8.26 15.51 4.14
CA SER A 437 7.17 16.25 4.80
C SER A 437 7.63 16.91 6.11
N ASP A 438 7.01 16.58 7.24
CA ASP A 438 7.30 17.11 8.56
C ASP A 438 8.47 16.43 9.30
N SER A 439 9.25 15.54 8.64
CA SER A 439 10.34 14.80 9.27
C SER A 439 11.45 15.71 9.81
N THR A 440 12.14 15.23 10.84
CA THR A 440 13.36 15.85 11.38
C THR A 440 14.65 15.13 10.96
N GLY A 441 14.51 13.99 10.31
CA GLY A 441 15.60 13.12 9.85
C GLY A 441 15.12 11.69 9.73
N LYS A 442 16.02 10.73 9.82
CA LYS A 442 15.72 9.30 9.93
C LYS A 442 15.18 8.98 11.33
N LEU A 443 14.42 7.90 11.45
CA LEU A 443 13.98 7.38 12.73
C LEU A 443 15.20 6.89 13.54
N SER A 444 15.30 7.32 14.80
CA SER A 444 16.36 6.88 15.72
C SER A 444 16.02 5.50 16.27
N THR A 445 16.47 4.45 15.58
CA THR A 445 16.17 3.06 15.96
C THR A 445 17.24 2.10 15.45
N SER A 446 17.38 0.95 16.12
CA SER A 446 18.20 -0.17 15.68
C SER A 446 17.45 -1.15 14.75
N ILE A 447 16.17 -0.89 14.47
CA ILE A 447 15.31 -1.77 13.64
C ILE A 447 15.60 -1.53 12.15
N LEU A 448 15.90 -0.28 11.75
CA LEU A 448 16.09 0.18 10.36
C LEU A 448 17.52 0.65 10.10
#